data_ab76221d7f42e8e321156b0ab390bdca
#
_entry.id   ab76221d7f42e8e321156b0ab390bdca
#
_cell.length_a   1.000
_cell.length_b   1.000
_cell.length_c   1.000
_cell.angle_alpha   90.00
_cell.angle_beta   90.00
_cell.angle_gamma   90.00
#
_symmetry.space_group_name_H-M   'P 1'
#
loop_
_entity.id
_entity.type
_entity.pdbx_description
1 polymer ?
#
loop_
_entity_poly.entity_id
_entity_poly.type
_entity_poly.pdbx_seq_one_letter_code
_entity_poly.pdbx_strand_id
1 'polypeptide(L)'
;SYIGVMVDDLVTKGVSEPYRLFTSLAEYRLLLRQDNADTRLTEIADSYGLIDEERRRAYYEKKEAIEKESRRLRDFRLNSSALQALGIDAKSGLTLAELLRRPEANYEQVLQHYPPDSQLSSQVKESIEITLKYEGYIQKQLKQVERFKNLEKKKLPADLDYLNIKGLSNESAQKLARFKPDNIGQASRITGVSPADINVLLIYIEQHRRMFPVKQGDKQ
;
A
#
# COMPACT_ATOMS: atom_id res chain seq x y z
N SER A 1 3.93 9.44 0.79
CA SER A 1 5.37 9.71 0.61
C SER A 1 6.14 9.42 1.89
N TYR A 2 7.46 9.20 1.81
CA TYR A 2 8.30 9.02 3.01
C TYR A 2 8.36 10.27 3.88
N ILE A 3 8.25 11.46 3.30
CA ILE A 3 8.10 12.71 4.08
C ILE A 3 6.86 12.64 4.96
N GLY A 4 5.74 12.12 4.44
CA GLY A 4 4.52 11.92 5.24
C GLY A 4 4.70 10.93 6.38
N VAL A 5 5.41 9.82 6.15
CA VAL A 5 5.76 8.84 7.20
C VAL A 5 6.60 9.50 8.29
N MET A 6 7.62 10.27 7.91
CA MET A 6 8.47 11.00 8.86
C MET A 6 7.66 12.00 9.69
N VAL A 7 6.79 12.78 9.05
CA VAL A 7 5.96 13.77 9.75
C VAL A 7 5.00 13.07 10.74
N ASP A 8 4.35 11.98 10.31
CA ASP A 8 3.46 11.20 11.20
C ASP A 8 4.22 10.65 12.41
N ASP A 9 5.41 10.09 12.22
CA ASP A 9 6.25 9.59 13.32
C ASP A 9 6.62 10.72 14.30
N LEU A 10 7.03 11.88 13.79
CA LEU A 10 7.43 13.01 14.62
C LEU A 10 6.28 13.58 15.45
N VAL A 11 5.07 13.68 14.89
CA VAL A 11 3.92 14.25 15.59
C VAL A 11 3.19 13.27 16.50
N THR A 12 3.24 11.96 16.18
CA THR A 12 2.52 10.94 16.95
C THR A 12 3.38 10.25 18.00
N LYS A 13 4.62 9.94 17.68
CA LYS A 13 5.53 9.19 18.57
C LYS A 13 6.49 10.10 19.31
N GLY A 14 6.86 11.24 18.69
CA GLY A 14 7.96 12.08 19.14
C GLY A 14 9.32 11.36 19.01
N VAL A 15 10.39 12.08 19.27
CA VAL A 15 11.75 11.52 19.29
C VAL A 15 12.56 12.13 20.42
N SER A 16 13.40 11.32 21.07
CA SER A 16 14.35 11.76 22.10
C SER A 16 15.75 12.07 21.52
N GLU A 17 15.99 11.67 20.28
CA GLU A 17 17.23 11.85 19.52
C GLU A 17 16.92 12.23 18.07
N PRO A 18 17.90 12.66 17.24
CA PRO A 18 17.66 13.00 15.85
C PRO A 18 16.93 11.87 15.10
N TYR A 19 15.87 12.23 14.38
CA TYR A 19 15.05 11.26 13.65
C TYR A 19 15.87 10.49 12.61
N ARG A 20 15.70 9.18 12.58
CA ARG A 20 16.31 8.28 11.58
C ARG A 20 15.24 7.36 11.01
N LEU A 21 15.07 7.39 9.69
CA LEU A 21 14.16 6.48 8.99
C LEU A 21 14.85 5.12 8.78
N PHE A 22 14.62 4.19 9.68
CA PHE A 22 15.02 2.80 9.51
C PHE A 22 14.08 2.06 8.56
N THR A 23 14.60 1.06 7.86
CA THR A 23 13.79 0.22 6.95
C THR A 23 12.63 -0.50 7.66
N SER A 24 12.80 -0.81 8.94
CA SER A 24 11.74 -1.38 9.80
C SER A 24 10.60 -0.41 10.10
N LEU A 25 10.88 0.90 10.07
CA LEU A 25 9.91 1.97 10.29
C LEU A 25 9.31 2.52 8.99
N ALA A 26 9.89 2.16 7.84
CA ALA A 26 9.42 2.61 6.52
C ALA A 26 8.10 1.91 6.16
N GLU A 27 6.98 2.48 6.61
CA GLU A 27 5.64 2.00 6.27
C GLU A 27 5.40 2.09 4.77
N TYR A 28 4.59 1.16 4.25
CA TYR A 28 4.16 1.13 2.85
C TYR A 28 5.31 1.09 1.83
N ARG A 29 6.49 0.58 2.19
CA ARG A 29 7.69 0.59 1.35
C ARG A 29 7.50 -0.07 -0.03
N LEU A 30 6.59 -1.06 -0.15
CA LEU A 30 6.26 -1.69 -1.42
C LEU A 30 5.39 -0.81 -2.33
N LEU A 31 4.67 0.17 -1.75
CA LEU A 31 3.88 1.15 -2.48
C LEU A 31 4.66 2.42 -2.78
N LEU A 32 5.62 2.79 -1.91
CA LEU A 32 6.39 4.03 -1.98
C LEU A 32 7.79 3.81 -2.58
N ARG A 33 7.87 3.01 -3.64
CA ARG A 33 9.14 2.74 -4.32
C ARG A 33 9.56 3.93 -5.20
N GLN A 34 10.86 4.00 -5.48
CA GLN A 34 11.42 4.99 -6.38
C GLN A 34 10.98 4.73 -7.83
N ASP A 35 10.98 3.46 -8.27
CA ASP A 35 10.64 3.03 -9.61
C ASP A 35 9.20 3.36 -10.03
N ASN A 36 8.28 3.51 -9.08
CA ASN A 36 6.88 3.86 -9.35
C ASN A 36 6.50 5.30 -8.96
N ALA A 37 7.48 6.14 -8.66
CA ALA A 37 7.21 7.51 -8.21
C ALA A 37 6.48 8.34 -9.30
N ASP A 38 6.85 8.18 -10.54
CA ASP A 38 6.20 8.81 -11.68
C ASP A 38 4.74 8.39 -11.82
N THR A 39 4.47 7.09 -11.73
CA THR A 39 3.10 6.54 -11.82
C THR A 39 2.18 7.06 -10.71
N ARG A 40 2.73 7.36 -9.53
CA ARG A 40 1.95 7.88 -8.40
C ARG A 40 1.77 9.39 -8.39
N LEU A 41 2.72 10.14 -8.94
CA LEU A 41 2.83 11.57 -8.70
C LEU A 41 2.64 12.41 -9.96
N THR A 42 2.92 11.90 -11.16
CA THR A 42 2.91 12.71 -12.38
C THR A 42 1.52 13.24 -12.73
N GLU A 43 0.47 12.44 -12.59
CA GLU A 43 -0.90 12.90 -12.85
C GLU A 43 -1.34 14.00 -11.87
N ILE A 44 -0.89 13.90 -10.63
CA ILE A 44 -1.15 14.93 -9.61
C ILE A 44 -0.38 16.21 -10.00
N ALA A 45 0.90 16.09 -10.35
CA ALA A 45 1.71 17.22 -10.77
C ALA A 45 1.15 17.88 -12.04
N ASP A 46 0.65 17.09 -12.99
CA ASP A 46 0.00 17.57 -14.20
C ASP A 46 -1.27 18.38 -13.90
N SER A 47 -2.10 17.90 -13.00
CA SER A 47 -3.33 18.60 -12.58
C SER A 47 -3.07 19.97 -11.94
N TYR A 48 -1.87 20.18 -11.41
CA TYR A 48 -1.40 21.47 -10.87
C TYR A 48 -0.53 22.28 -11.84
N GLY A 49 -0.34 21.82 -13.09
CA GLY A 49 0.48 22.50 -14.08
C GLY A 49 1.98 22.53 -13.74
N LEU A 50 2.47 21.55 -12.98
CA LEU A 50 3.86 21.49 -12.50
C LEU A 50 4.81 20.76 -13.46
N ILE A 51 4.31 20.22 -14.57
CA ILE A 51 5.10 19.51 -15.57
C ILE A 51 4.91 20.15 -16.95
N ASP A 52 5.97 20.09 -17.75
CA ASP A 52 5.95 20.51 -19.14
C ASP A 52 5.31 19.46 -20.08
N GLU A 53 5.07 19.84 -21.32
CA GLU A 53 4.42 19.00 -22.33
C GLU A 53 5.27 17.78 -22.71
N GLU A 54 6.59 17.92 -22.73
CA GLU A 54 7.51 16.83 -23.05
C GLU A 54 7.43 15.73 -21.98
N ARG A 55 7.51 16.12 -20.71
CA ARG A 55 7.39 15.18 -19.58
C ARG A 55 6.01 14.56 -19.51
N ARG A 56 4.95 15.33 -19.78
CA ARG A 56 3.57 14.83 -19.86
C ARG A 56 3.47 13.72 -20.90
N ARG A 57 3.91 13.99 -22.13
CA ARG A 57 3.87 13.02 -23.24
C ARG A 57 4.65 11.76 -22.90
N ALA A 58 5.90 11.88 -22.45
CA ALA A 58 6.75 10.75 -22.09
C ALA A 58 6.11 9.87 -20.99
N TYR A 59 5.44 10.48 -20.02
CA TYR A 59 4.73 9.75 -18.97
C TYR A 59 3.55 8.96 -19.52
N TYR A 60 2.68 9.58 -20.33
CA TYR A 60 1.50 8.90 -20.85
C TYR A 60 1.86 7.79 -21.84
N GLU A 61 2.88 7.98 -22.67
CA GLU A 61 3.43 6.93 -23.53
C GLU A 61 3.94 5.73 -22.73
N LYS A 62 4.71 6.00 -21.67
CA LYS A 62 5.17 4.95 -20.73
C LYS A 62 4.01 4.21 -20.07
N LYS A 63 3.01 4.95 -19.57
CA LYS A 63 1.83 4.41 -18.91
C LYS A 63 1.05 3.49 -19.85
N GLU A 64 0.77 3.94 -21.07
CA GLU A 64 0.07 3.17 -22.10
C GLU A 64 0.83 1.89 -22.45
N ALA A 65 2.16 1.98 -22.63
CA ALA A 65 3.01 0.82 -22.90
C ALA A 65 2.96 -0.22 -21.76
N ILE A 66 3.01 0.22 -20.49
CA ILE A 66 2.89 -0.67 -19.33
C ILE A 66 1.51 -1.33 -19.30
N GLU A 67 0.43 -0.58 -19.52
CA GLU A 67 -0.94 -1.10 -19.50
C GLU A 67 -1.19 -2.12 -20.62
N LYS A 68 -0.77 -1.79 -21.85
CA LYS A 68 -0.90 -2.67 -23.01
C LYS A 68 -0.17 -4.00 -22.78
N GLU A 69 1.09 -3.92 -22.37
CA GLU A 69 1.90 -5.12 -22.16
C GLU A 69 1.42 -5.93 -20.96
N SER A 70 1.04 -5.29 -19.87
CA SER A 70 0.47 -5.97 -18.70
C SER A 70 -0.81 -6.74 -19.04
N ARG A 71 -1.64 -6.17 -19.93
CA ARG A 71 -2.84 -6.86 -20.45
C ARG A 71 -2.46 -8.05 -21.27
N ARG A 72 -1.55 -7.91 -22.25
CA ARG A 72 -1.05 -9.00 -23.08
C ARG A 72 -0.53 -10.17 -22.24
N LEU A 73 0.29 -9.87 -21.22
CA LEU A 73 0.85 -10.89 -20.33
C LEU A 73 -0.22 -11.64 -19.50
N ARG A 74 -1.30 -10.97 -19.13
CA ARG A 74 -2.41 -11.61 -18.40
C ARG A 74 -3.34 -12.42 -19.29
N ASP A 75 -3.49 -12.02 -20.54
CA ASP A 75 -4.41 -12.67 -21.48
C ASP A 75 -3.77 -13.87 -22.17
N PHE A 76 -2.46 -13.84 -22.38
CA PHE A 76 -1.74 -14.90 -23.08
C PHE A 76 -1.55 -16.14 -22.19
N ARG A 77 -2.15 -17.25 -22.62
CA ARG A 77 -2.09 -18.55 -21.91
C ARG A 77 -1.11 -19.51 -22.56
N LEU A 78 -0.24 -20.11 -21.76
CA LEU A 78 0.74 -21.09 -22.17
C LEU A 78 0.10 -22.49 -22.22
N ASN A 79 0.35 -23.21 -23.30
CA ASN A 79 0.03 -24.64 -23.42
C ASN A 79 1.17 -25.51 -22.84
N SER A 80 0.95 -26.80 -22.74
CA SER A 80 1.92 -27.74 -22.16
C SER A 80 3.25 -27.75 -22.92
N SER A 81 3.23 -27.66 -24.27
CA SER A 81 4.46 -27.65 -25.09
C SER A 81 5.29 -26.36 -24.85
N ALA A 82 4.63 -25.23 -24.69
CA ALA A 82 5.27 -23.95 -24.37
C ALA A 82 5.97 -23.99 -23.00
N LEU A 83 5.34 -24.58 -22.00
CA LEU A 83 5.90 -24.74 -20.65
C LEU A 83 7.12 -25.66 -20.67
N GLN A 84 7.07 -26.77 -21.43
CA GLN A 84 8.22 -27.66 -21.61
C GLN A 84 9.39 -26.95 -22.30
N ALA A 85 9.12 -26.16 -23.35
CA ALA A 85 10.15 -25.37 -24.04
C ALA A 85 10.86 -24.39 -23.15
N LEU A 86 10.15 -23.85 -22.14
CA LEU A 86 10.69 -22.95 -21.11
C LEU A 86 11.35 -23.70 -19.94
N GLY A 87 11.34 -25.04 -19.93
CA GLY A 87 11.88 -25.85 -18.83
C GLY A 87 11.09 -25.73 -17.53
N ILE A 88 9.79 -25.39 -17.61
CA ILE A 88 8.96 -25.08 -16.44
C ILE A 88 7.97 -26.21 -16.20
N ASP A 89 8.05 -26.82 -15.02
CA ASP A 89 7.06 -27.78 -14.54
C ASP A 89 5.84 -27.06 -13.96
N ALA A 90 4.80 -26.91 -14.77
CA ALA A 90 3.55 -26.28 -14.39
C ALA A 90 2.36 -26.85 -15.19
N LYS A 91 1.17 -26.66 -14.63
CA LYS A 91 -0.08 -27.03 -15.32
C LYS A 91 -0.31 -26.13 -16.54
N SER A 92 -0.84 -26.70 -17.62
CA SER A 92 -1.23 -25.94 -18.80
C SER A 92 -2.29 -24.88 -18.48
N GLY A 93 -2.30 -23.79 -19.25
CA GLY A 93 -3.21 -22.67 -19.04
C GLY A 93 -2.68 -21.56 -18.13
N LEU A 94 -1.44 -21.70 -17.63
CA LEU A 94 -0.74 -20.62 -16.93
C LEU A 94 -0.58 -19.40 -17.85
N THR A 95 -0.84 -18.21 -17.36
CA THR A 95 -0.60 -16.97 -18.11
C THR A 95 0.88 -16.57 -18.05
N LEU A 96 1.34 -15.73 -19.01
CA LEU A 96 2.69 -15.18 -18.94
C LEU A 96 2.89 -14.33 -17.67
N ALA A 97 1.86 -13.62 -17.23
CA ALA A 97 1.92 -12.87 -15.97
C ALA A 97 2.08 -13.80 -14.75
N GLU A 98 1.37 -14.92 -14.70
CA GLU A 98 1.51 -15.90 -13.62
C GLU A 98 2.87 -16.59 -13.64
N LEU A 99 3.42 -16.81 -14.84
CA LEU A 99 4.78 -17.30 -15.00
C LEU A 99 5.80 -16.32 -14.42
N LEU A 100 5.70 -15.03 -14.77
CA LEU A 100 6.62 -13.98 -14.30
C LEU A 100 6.56 -13.72 -12.79
N ARG A 101 5.51 -14.15 -12.10
CA ARG A 101 5.47 -14.11 -10.62
C ARG A 101 6.40 -15.11 -9.96
N ARG A 102 6.85 -16.13 -10.70
CA ARG A 102 7.76 -17.14 -10.16
C ARG A 102 9.19 -16.61 -10.08
N PRO A 103 9.94 -16.92 -9.01
CA PRO A 103 11.33 -16.46 -8.85
C PRO A 103 12.26 -16.88 -9.98
N GLU A 104 12.05 -18.07 -10.53
CA GLU A 104 12.86 -18.69 -11.59
C GLU A 104 12.64 -18.06 -12.98
N ALA A 105 11.53 -17.35 -13.20
CA ALA A 105 11.23 -16.69 -14.45
C ALA A 105 11.66 -15.23 -14.46
N ASN A 106 12.22 -14.76 -15.56
CA ASN A 106 12.49 -13.35 -15.79
C ASN A 106 11.85 -12.85 -17.08
N TYR A 107 11.69 -11.54 -17.18
CA TYR A 107 10.98 -10.93 -18.29
C TYR A 107 11.73 -11.08 -19.63
N GLU A 108 13.07 -11.01 -19.63
CA GLU A 108 13.87 -11.17 -20.84
C GLU A 108 13.72 -12.60 -21.45
N GLN A 109 13.65 -13.63 -20.63
CA GLN A 109 13.36 -15.00 -21.11
C GLN A 109 11.98 -15.09 -21.76
N VAL A 110 10.98 -14.45 -21.16
CA VAL A 110 9.63 -14.39 -21.75
C VAL A 110 9.65 -13.67 -23.10
N LEU A 111 10.39 -12.56 -23.22
CA LEU A 111 10.51 -11.79 -24.47
C LEU A 111 11.16 -12.58 -25.60
N GLN A 112 12.14 -13.43 -25.30
CA GLN A 112 12.79 -14.28 -26.32
C GLN A 112 11.82 -15.23 -27.01
N HIS A 113 10.86 -15.77 -26.27
CA HIS A 113 9.89 -16.74 -26.78
C HIS A 113 8.55 -16.11 -27.19
N TYR A 114 8.18 -15.02 -26.51
CA TYR A 114 6.89 -14.33 -26.67
C TYR A 114 7.10 -12.81 -26.70
N PRO A 115 7.68 -12.29 -27.80
CA PRO A 115 7.94 -10.84 -27.92
C PRO A 115 6.64 -10.04 -27.96
N PRO A 116 6.64 -8.79 -27.43
CA PRO A 116 5.53 -7.86 -27.59
C PRO A 116 5.45 -7.34 -29.03
N ASP A 117 4.28 -6.78 -29.40
CA ASP A 117 4.07 -6.21 -30.74
C ASP A 117 4.96 -4.99 -31.04
N SER A 118 5.46 -4.34 -30.02
CA SER A 118 6.30 -3.13 -30.14
C SER A 118 7.51 -3.21 -29.21
N GLN A 119 8.58 -2.52 -29.61
CA GLN A 119 9.78 -2.42 -28.77
C GLN A 119 9.48 -1.64 -27.50
N LEU A 120 9.78 -2.25 -26.34
CA LEU A 120 9.58 -1.63 -25.03
C LEU A 120 10.90 -1.07 -24.49
N SER A 121 10.82 0.10 -23.86
CA SER A 121 11.98 0.68 -23.16
C SER A 121 12.39 -0.16 -21.95
N SER A 122 13.65 -0.06 -21.52
CA SER A 122 14.14 -0.76 -20.32
C SER A 122 13.34 -0.43 -19.08
N GLN A 123 12.92 0.84 -18.94
CA GLN A 123 12.10 1.31 -17.82
C GLN A 123 10.71 0.65 -17.79
N VAL A 124 10.09 0.47 -18.96
CA VAL A 124 8.78 -0.23 -19.07
C VAL A 124 8.93 -1.69 -18.66
N LYS A 125 9.94 -2.38 -19.20
CA LYS A 125 10.23 -3.79 -18.88
C LYS A 125 10.46 -4.00 -17.39
N GLU A 126 11.31 -3.19 -16.77
CA GLU A 126 11.62 -3.21 -15.34
C GLU A 126 10.37 -2.96 -14.49
N SER A 127 9.58 -1.93 -14.82
CA SER A 127 8.34 -1.62 -14.11
C SER A 127 7.33 -2.76 -14.13
N ILE A 128 7.20 -3.46 -15.28
CA ILE A 128 6.32 -4.62 -15.43
C ILE A 128 6.81 -5.79 -14.58
N GLU A 129 8.09 -6.12 -14.69
CA GLU A 129 8.67 -7.26 -13.96
C GLU A 129 8.56 -7.07 -12.45
N ILE A 130 8.94 -5.89 -11.94
CA ILE A 130 8.82 -5.56 -10.51
C ILE A 130 7.35 -5.64 -10.07
N THR A 131 6.43 -5.05 -10.85
CA THR A 131 5.01 -5.03 -10.49
C THR A 131 4.43 -6.43 -10.42
N LEU A 132 4.73 -7.30 -11.39
CA LEU A 132 4.23 -8.68 -11.40
C LEU A 132 4.84 -9.52 -10.27
N LYS A 133 6.14 -9.45 -10.06
CA LYS A 133 6.81 -10.21 -8.98
C LYS A 133 6.32 -9.82 -7.59
N TYR A 134 6.05 -8.54 -7.37
CA TYR A 134 5.58 -8.05 -6.08
C TYR A 134 4.05 -7.97 -5.96
N GLU A 135 3.28 -8.33 -6.97
CA GLU A 135 1.82 -8.15 -7.01
C GLU A 135 1.12 -8.73 -5.77
N GLY A 136 1.46 -9.94 -5.35
CA GLY A 136 0.87 -10.56 -4.17
C GLY A 136 1.14 -9.80 -2.86
N TYR A 137 2.34 -9.26 -2.72
CA TYR A 137 2.72 -8.45 -1.56
C TYR A 137 2.07 -7.07 -1.59
N ILE A 138 2.02 -6.45 -2.78
CA ILE A 138 1.35 -5.17 -3.00
C ILE A 138 -0.14 -5.28 -2.63
N GLN A 139 -0.82 -6.33 -3.07
CA GLN A 139 -2.23 -6.57 -2.73
C GLN A 139 -2.47 -6.75 -1.23
N LYS A 140 -1.58 -7.47 -0.55
CA LYS A 140 -1.64 -7.58 0.92
C LYS A 140 -1.46 -6.22 1.59
N GLN A 141 -0.52 -5.41 1.14
CA GLN A 141 -0.28 -4.08 1.68
C GLN A 141 -1.46 -3.13 1.42
N LEU A 142 -2.06 -3.17 0.23
CA LEU A 142 -3.26 -2.37 -0.09
C LEU A 142 -4.45 -2.73 0.83
N LYS A 143 -4.66 -4.01 1.13
CA LYS A 143 -5.68 -4.43 2.09
C LYS A 143 -5.39 -3.89 3.50
N GLN A 144 -4.12 -3.83 3.92
CA GLN A 144 -3.74 -3.21 5.19
C GLN A 144 -4.03 -1.70 5.18
N VAL A 145 -3.66 -0.99 4.11
CA VAL A 145 -3.96 0.44 3.94
C VAL A 145 -5.46 0.70 4.06
N GLU A 146 -6.27 -0.09 3.38
CA GLU A 146 -7.74 0.04 3.44
C GLU A 146 -8.27 -0.22 4.85
N ARG A 147 -7.74 -1.22 5.54
CA ARG A 147 -8.08 -1.46 6.95
C ARG A 147 -7.72 -0.25 7.82
N PHE A 148 -6.53 0.33 7.66
CA PHE A 148 -6.12 1.51 8.42
C PHE A 148 -7.00 2.72 8.13
N LYS A 149 -7.31 3.00 6.85
CA LYS A 149 -8.25 4.07 6.48
C LYS A 149 -9.62 3.90 7.15
N ASN A 150 -10.09 2.67 7.27
CA ASN A 150 -11.36 2.39 7.95
C ASN A 150 -11.27 2.55 9.47
N LEU A 151 -10.12 2.29 10.08
CA LEU A 151 -9.88 2.58 11.50
C LEU A 151 -9.80 4.10 11.77
N GLU A 152 -9.20 4.87 10.87
CA GLU A 152 -9.12 6.34 10.99
C GLU A 152 -10.49 7.03 10.88
N LYS A 153 -11.43 6.45 10.14
CA LYS A 153 -12.82 6.96 10.10
C LYS A 153 -13.58 6.78 11.42
N LYS A 154 -13.11 5.87 12.29
CA LYS A 154 -13.75 5.60 13.59
C LYS A 154 -13.22 6.57 14.64
N LYS A 155 -13.94 7.67 14.82
CA LYS A 155 -13.60 8.72 15.80
C LYS A 155 -13.72 8.21 17.24
N LEU A 156 -12.85 8.71 18.10
CA LEU A 156 -12.89 8.53 19.54
C LEU A 156 -13.41 9.81 20.19
N PRO A 157 -14.33 9.71 21.18
CA PRO A 157 -14.76 10.88 21.94
C PRO A 157 -13.59 11.50 22.72
N ALA A 158 -13.50 12.83 22.72
CA ALA A 158 -12.43 13.55 23.39
C ALA A 158 -12.44 13.38 24.93
N ASP A 159 -13.62 13.08 25.48
CA ASP A 159 -13.90 12.87 26.90
C ASP A 159 -13.92 11.41 27.32
N LEU A 160 -13.43 10.50 26.47
CA LEU A 160 -13.41 9.07 26.73
C LEU A 160 -12.51 8.73 27.93
N ASP A 161 -13.08 8.10 28.95
CA ASP A 161 -12.34 7.64 30.14
C ASP A 161 -11.71 6.27 29.87
N TYR A 162 -10.51 6.29 29.33
CA TYR A 162 -9.75 5.07 28.97
C TYR A 162 -9.39 4.22 30.18
N LEU A 163 -9.24 4.81 31.38
CA LEU A 163 -8.84 4.10 32.59
C LEU A 163 -9.94 3.17 33.11
N ASN A 164 -11.20 3.48 32.82
CA ASN A 164 -12.37 2.72 33.22
C ASN A 164 -12.89 1.73 32.14
N ILE A 165 -12.21 1.63 30.98
CA ILE A 165 -12.60 0.67 29.95
C ILE A 165 -12.12 -0.73 30.34
N LYS A 166 -13.06 -1.63 30.70
CA LYS A 166 -12.76 -3.02 31.02
C LYS A 166 -12.18 -3.76 29.81
N GLY A 167 -11.07 -4.44 30.01
CA GLY A 167 -10.40 -5.24 28.98
C GLY A 167 -9.21 -4.56 28.32
N LEU A 168 -8.99 -3.26 28.54
CA LEU A 168 -7.72 -2.63 28.19
C LEU A 168 -6.61 -3.03 29.16
N SER A 169 -5.39 -3.20 28.64
CA SER A 169 -4.22 -3.34 29.49
C SER A 169 -3.95 -2.02 30.23
N ASN A 170 -3.36 -2.09 31.44
CA ASN A 170 -3.04 -0.91 32.24
C ASN A 170 -2.13 0.05 31.48
N GLU A 171 -1.15 -0.49 30.74
CA GLU A 171 -0.23 0.32 29.92
C GLU A 171 -0.97 1.04 28.80
N SER A 172 -1.81 0.34 28.05
CA SER A 172 -2.61 0.93 26.96
C SER A 172 -3.57 1.99 27.50
N ALA A 173 -4.28 1.72 28.58
CA ALA A 173 -5.21 2.67 29.19
C ALA A 173 -4.50 3.99 29.59
N GLN A 174 -3.33 3.91 30.25
CA GLN A 174 -2.54 5.08 30.62
C GLN A 174 -2.04 5.87 29.40
N LYS A 175 -1.53 5.17 28.37
CA LYS A 175 -1.06 5.81 27.14
C LYS A 175 -2.20 6.47 26.37
N LEU A 176 -3.32 5.80 26.21
CA LEU A 176 -4.50 6.36 25.57
C LEU A 176 -5.03 7.59 26.31
N ALA A 177 -5.08 7.54 27.65
CA ALA A 177 -5.47 8.68 28.47
C ALA A 177 -4.51 9.86 28.35
N ARG A 178 -3.21 9.61 28.17
CA ARG A 178 -2.18 10.63 27.97
C ARG A 178 -2.24 11.27 26.59
N PHE A 179 -2.30 10.44 25.53
CA PHE A 179 -2.21 10.90 24.13
C PHE A 179 -3.54 11.37 23.56
N LYS A 180 -4.67 10.91 24.12
CA LYS A 180 -6.03 11.28 23.71
C LYS A 180 -6.22 11.25 22.19
N PRO A 181 -6.05 10.08 21.52
CA PRO A 181 -6.14 9.98 20.07
C PRO A 181 -7.54 10.34 19.56
N ASP A 182 -7.63 11.02 18.42
CA ASP A 182 -8.91 11.43 17.81
C ASP A 182 -9.67 10.28 17.17
N ASN A 183 -9.00 9.21 16.83
CA ASN A 183 -9.58 8.06 16.14
C ASN A 183 -8.84 6.74 16.45
N ILE A 184 -9.46 5.62 16.10
CA ILE A 184 -8.89 4.28 16.33
C ILE A 184 -7.58 4.08 15.57
N GLY A 185 -7.42 4.67 14.38
CA GLY A 185 -6.18 4.61 13.61
C GLY A 185 -5.00 5.25 14.38
N GLN A 186 -5.19 6.43 14.95
CA GLN A 186 -4.18 7.07 15.82
C GLN A 186 -3.90 6.22 17.06
N ALA A 187 -4.95 5.73 17.73
CA ALA A 187 -4.79 4.86 18.88
C ALA A 187 -3.91 3.63 18.58
N SER A 188 -4.08 3.01 17.41
CA SER A 188 -3.32 1.82 17.00
C SER A 188 -1.83 2.08 16.74
N ARG A 189 -1.42 3.34 16.53
CA ARG A 189 -0.02 3.73 16.31
C ARG A 189 0.73 4.08 17.60
N ILE A 190 0.02 4.21 18.72
CA ILE A 190 0.66 4.52 20.02
C ILE A 190 1.46 3.31 20.49
N THR A 191 2.74 3.50 20.71
CA THR A 191 3.63 2.44 21.21
C THR A 191 3.14 1.89 22.55
N GLY A 192 2.90 0.57 22.62
CA GLY A 192 2.36 -0.12 23.81
C GLY A 192 0.85 -0.31 23.78
N VAL A 193 0.15 0.18 22.76
CA VAL A 193 -1.24 -0.21 22.49
C VAL A 193 -1.24 -1.42 21.55
N SER A 194 -1.78 -2.54 22.05
CA SER A 194 -1.79 -3.80 21.32
C SER A 194 -3.00 -3.92 20.37
N PRO A 195 -2.95 -4.81 19.36
CA PRO A 195 -4.13 -5.13 18.55
C PRO A 195 -5.33 -5.63 19.37
N ALA A 196 -5.09 -6.28 20.51
CA ALA A 196 -6.16 -6.72 21.43
C ALA A 196 -6.85 -5.51 22.07
N ASP A 197 -6.08 -4.50 22.53
CA ASP A 197 -6.63 -3.27 23.10
C ASP A 197 -7.45 -2.49 22.05
N ILE A 198 -6.99 -2.46 20.80
CA ILE A 198 -7.76 -1.85 19.69
C ILE A 198 -9.10 -2.57 19.48
N ASN A 199 -9.14 -3.89 19.56
CA ASN A 199 -10.40 -4.62 19.46
C ASN A 199 -11.34 -4.31 20.65
N VAL A 200 -10.81 -4.18 21.86
CA VAL A 200 -11.58 -3.75 23.04
C VAL A 200 -12.19 -2.37 22.80
N LEU A 201 -11.41 -1.41 22.32
CA LEU A 201 -11.91 -0.06 21.98
C LEU A 201 -13.00 -0.09 20.91
N LEU A 202 -12.84 -0.91 19.88
CA LEU A 202 -13.84 -1.06 18.82
C LEU A 202 -15.16 -1.59 19.37
N ILE A 203 -15.12 -2.61 20.21
CA ILE A 203 -16.29 -3.20 20.85
C ILE A 203 -16.94 -2.17 21.79
N TYR A 204 -16.13 -1.47 22.60
CA TYR A 204 -16.62 -0.46 23.53
C TYR A 204 -17.37 0.67 22.82
N ILE A 205 -16.79 1.21 21.74
CA ILE A 205 -17.45 2.28 20.95
C ILE A 205 -18.74 1.78 20.32
N GLU A 206 -18.75 0.58 19.76
CA GLU A 206 -19.96 0.02 19.13
C GLU A 206 -21.09 -0.18 20.13
N GLN A 207 -20.77 -0.68 21.33
CA GLN A 207 -21.74 -0.86 22.43
C GLN A 207 -22.29 0.49 22.94
N HIS A 208 -21.44 1.51 22.96
CA HIS A 208 -21.78 2.83 23.50
C HIS A 208 -22.10 3.87 22.43
N ARG A 209 -22.27 3.44 21.18
CA ARG A 209 -22.56 4.29 20.02
C ARG A 209 -23.73 5.26 20.21
N ARG A 210 -24.71 4.90 21.04
CA ARG A 210 -25.85 5.76 21.38
C ARG A 210 -25.45 6.90 22.32
N MET A 211 -24.43 6.70 23.15
CA MET A 211 -23.90 7.71 24.08
C MET A 211 -22.93 8.69 23.39
N PHE A 212 -22.32 8.27 22.28
CA PHE A 212 -21.39 9.08 21.49
C PHE A 212 -21.94 9.31 20.07
N PRO A 213 -23.00 10.14 19.90
CA PRO A 213 -23.50 10.46 18.57
C PRO A 213 -22.39 11.18 17.80
N VAL A 214 -21.86 10.53 16.76
CA VAL A 214 -20.96 11.17 15.79
C VAL A 214 -21.76 12.27 15.13
N LYS A 215 -21.46 13.54 15.44
CA LYS A 215 -21.94 14.66 14.64
C LYS A 215 -21.46 14.41 13.21
N GLN A 216 -22.37 14.11 12.31
CA GLN A 216 -22.08 14.10 10.88
C GLN A 216 -21.65 15.53 10.54
N GLY A 217 -20.33 15.74 10.53
CA GLY A 217 -19.73 16.99 10.10
C GLY A 217 -20.02 17.17 8.61
N ASP A 218 -20.53 18.30 8.31
CA ASP A 218 -20.84 18.93 7.06
C ASP A 218 -20.12 18.36 5.83
N LYS A 219 -20.96 17.90 4.91
CA LYS A 219 -20.56 17.83 3.51
C LYS A 219 -20.37 19.26 3.02
N GLN A 220 -19.16 19.68 2.80
CA GLN A 220 -18.77 20.70 1.85
C GLN A 220 -17.71 20.15 0.92
#